data_9e0fa88d5b107ded14e4bc19b93dfb47
#
_entry.id   9e0fa88d5b107ded14e4bc19b93dfb47
#
_cell.length_a   1.000
_cell.length_b   1.000
_cell.length_c   1.000
_cell.angle_alpha   90.00
_cell.angle_beta   90.00
_cell.angle_gamma   90.00
#
_symmetry.space_group_name_H-M   'P 1'
#
loop_
_entity.id
_entity.type
_entity.pdbx_description
1 polymer ?
#
loop_
_entity_poly.entity_id
_entity_poly.type
_entity_poly.pdbx_seq_one_letter_code
_entity_poly.pdbx_strand_id
1 'polypeptide(L)'
;MTQPLANSSQLFSRTVVFGSAATTLSLGLLVFAPLGYRLEFFSLEFALLVLFGLGVVVGLISIAVSLTGLFRTVKRLPSSQRDLWLSIPSVVIGFGLLSIPASFVLGASAPPIHDITTDMVNPPQFLSVVPLHTPNRTVYEGETISSQQRHAYPDIQPTI
;
A
#
# COMPACT_ATOMS: atom_id res chain seq x y z
N MET A 1 11.38 -56.55 -18.82
CA MET A 1 11.48 -55.12 -19.18
C MET A 1 11.04 -54.30 -17.98
N THR A 2 11.96 -53.88 -17.15
CA THR A 2 11.70 -53.00 -15.99
C THR A 2 11.72 -51.56 -16.48
N GLN A 3 10.56 -50.94 -16.49
CA GLN A 3 10.50 -49.47 -16.68
C GLN A 3 11.30 -48.78 -15.58
N PRO A 4 12.19 -47.86 -15.90
CA PRO A 4 12.83 -47.04 -14.89
C PRO A 4 11.75 -46.22 -14.23
N LEU A 5 11.61 -46.32 -12.89
CA LEU A 5 10.82 -45.43 -12.08
C LEU A 5 11.33 -44.02 -12.37
N ALA A 6 10.56 -43.28 -13.14
CA ALA A 6 10.81 -41.88 -13.38
C ALA A 6 10.70 -41.18 -12.00
N ASN A 7 11.85 -41.00 -11.36
CA ASN A 7 12.00 -40.17 -10.18
C ASN A 7 11.85 -38.72 -10.64
N SER A 8 10.64 -38.34 -11.02
CA SER A 8 10.26 -36.99 -11.28
C SER A 8 9.98 -36.33 -9.91
N SER A 9 11.04 -35.99 -9.18
CA SER A 9 11.02 -34.87 -8.27
C SER A 9 10.74 -33.64 -9.16
N GLN A 10 9.47 -33.47 -9.52
CA GLN A 10 9.03 -32.33 -10.32
C GLN A 10 9.19 -31.09 -9.45
N LEU A 11 10.34 -30.46 -9.61
CA LEU A 11 10.61 -29.17 -9.03
C LEU A 11 9.55 -28.18 -9.55
N PHE A 12 9.05 -27.34 -8.67
CA PHE A 12 8.17 -26.24 -9.05
C PHE A 12 8.76 -25.41 -10.19
N SER A 13 7.91 -24.89 -11.05
CA SER A 13 8.34 -23.98 -12.10
C SER A 13 9.11 -22.80 -11.50
N ARG A 14 10.28 -22.45 -12.05
CA ARG A 14 11.09 -21.33 -11.56
C ARG A 14 10.30 -20.03 -11.50
N THR A 15 9.41 -19.78 -12.46
CA THR A 15 8.55 -18.59 -12.49
C THR A 15 7.60 -18.57 -11.30
N VAL A 16 7.01 -19.71 -10.94
CA VAL A 16 6.09 -19.83 -9.80
C VAL A 16 6.83 -19.61 -8.48
N VAL A 17 7.99 -20.23 -8.32
CA VAL A 17 8.84 -20.05 -7.12
C VAL A 17 9.28 -18.59 -6.98
N PHE A 18 9.72 -17.98 -8.07
CA PHE A 18 10.14 -16.57 -8.04
C PHE A 18 8.96 -15.63 -7.72
N GLY A 19 7.79 -15.88 -8.30
CA GLY A 19 6.58 -15.11 -7.99
C GLY A 19 6.18 -15.20 -6.52
N SER A 20 6.16 -16.42 -5.96
CA SER A 20 5.82 -16.62 -4.54
C SER A 20 6.86 -16.02 -3.59
N ALA A 21 8.15 -16.14 -3.91
CA ALA A 21 9.22 -15.52 -3.13
C ALA A 21 9.10 -13.98 -3.14
N ALA A 22 8.83 -13.38 -4.30
CA ALA A 22 8.60 -11.94 -4.42
C ALA A 22 7.35 -11.49 -3.64
N THR A 23 6.26 -12.29 -3.65
CA THR A 23 5.07 -12.00 -2.83
C THR A 23 5.40 -12.00 -1.35
N THR A 24 6.15 -13.00 -0.88
CA THR A 24 6.57 -13.10 0.53
C THR A 24 7.47 -11.92 0.92
N LEU A 25 8.40 -11.54 0.06
CA LEU A 25 9.27 -10.38 0.28
C LEU A 25 8.46 -9.07 0.35
N SER A 26 7.53 -8.87 -0.57
CA SER A 26 6.63 -7.70 -0.55
C SER A 26 5.82 -7.64 0.74
N LEU A 27 5.22 -8.76 1.17
CA LEU A 27 4.50 -8.85 2.43
C LEU A 27 5.40 -8.47 3.61
N GLY A 28 6.61 -9.04 3.65
CA GLY A 28 7.60 -8.72 4.69
C GLY A 28 7.91 -7.23 4.76
N LEU A 29 8.19 -6.59 3.63
CA LEU A 29 8.49 -5.16 3.56
C LEU A 29 7.31 -4.29 3.98
N LEU A 30 6.09 -4.59 3.50
CA LEU A 30 4.88 -3.83 3.83
C LEU A 30 4.48 -3.94 5.30
N VAL A 31 4.76 -5.08 5.94
CA VAL A 31 4.52 -5.28 7.38
C VAL A 31 5.65 -4.69 8.23
N PHE A 32 6.90 -4.88 7.79
CA PHE A 32 8.07 -4.44 8.55
C PHE A 32 8.22 -2.91 8.58
N ALA A 33 7.81 -2.21 7.51
CA ALA A 33 7.88 -0.76 7.45
C ALA A 33 7.09 -0.07 8.60
N PRO A 34 5.77 -0.30 8.77
CA PRO A 34 5.02 0.33 9.86
C PRO A 34 5.43 -0.19 11.25
N LEU A 35 5.78 -1.47 11.37
CA LEU A 35 6.27 -2.03 12.64
C LEU A 35 7.59 -1.41 13.06
N GLY A 36 8.56 -1.30 12.13
CA GLY A 36 9.87 -0.72 12.43
C GLY A 36 9.78 0.76 12.79
N TYR A 37 8.86 1.51 12.17
CA TYR A 37 8.56 2.87 12.57
C TYR A 37 7.94 2.92 13.98
N ARG A 38 6.95 2.08 14.26
CA ARG A 38 6.27 2.05 15.57
C ARG A 38 7.21 1.64 16.72
N LEU A 39 8.20 0.81 16.43
CA LEU A 39 9.23 0.37 17.39
C LEU A 39 10.45 1.33 17.42
N GLU A 40 10.36 2.48 16.75
CA GLU A 40 11.40 3.52 16.70
C GLU A 40 12.74 3.05 16.10
N PHE A 41 12.74 1.95 15.31
CA PHE A 41 13.94 1.51 14.61
C PHE A 41 14.28 2.38 13.40
N PHE A 42 13.28 3.03 12.81
CA PHE A 42 13.41 3.84 11.58
C PHE A 42 12.64 5.14 11.71
N SER A 43 13.13 6.18 11.01
CA SER A 43 12.34 7.40 10.80
C SER A 43 11.11 7.11 9.93
N LEU A 44 10.07 7.95 10.07
CA LEU A 44 8.86 7.86 9.25
C LEU A 44 9.18 7.92 7.76
N GLU A 45 10.08 8.82 7.37
CA GLU A 45 10.49 9.00 5.98
C GLU A 45 11.12 7.74 5.40
N PHE A 46 12.06 7.11 6.13
CA PHE A 46 12.69 5.88 5.69
C PHE A 46 11.70 4.71 5.63
N ALA A 47 10.85 4.56 6.63
CA ALA A 47 9.84 3.52 6.66
C ALA A 47 8.84 3.66 5.50
N LEU A 48 8.35 4.88 5.24
CA LEU A 48 7.33 5.14 4.23
C LEU A 48 7.91 5.15 2.80
N LEU A 49 8.97 5.92 2.56
CA LEU A 49 9.48 6.12 1.21
C LEU A 49 10.34 4.94 0.73
N VAL A 50 11.17 4.39 1.61
CA VAL A 50 12.10 3.32 1.22
C VAL A 50 11.47 1.96 1.40
N LEU A 51 11.09 1.56 2.62
CA LEU A 51 10.63 0.20 2.88
C LEU A 51 9.25 -0.06 2.30
N PHE A 52 8.29 0.83 2.57
CA PHE A 52 6.93 0.67 2.06
C PHE A 52 6.88 0.84 0.54
N GLY A 53 7.55 1.87 0.00
CA GLY A 53 7.66 2.09 -1.45
C GLY A 53 8.29 0.91 -2.17
N LEU A 54 9.40 0.35 -1.64
CA LEU A 54 10.03 -0.85 -2.17
C LEU A 54 9.08 -2.06 -2.10
N GLY A 55 8.36 -2.22 -0.99
CA GLY A 55 7.35 -3.26 -0.82
C GLY A 55 6.26 -3.21 -1.90
N VAL A 56 5.77 -2.02 -2.23
CA VAL A 56 4.79 -1.80 -3.32
C VAL A 56 5.37 -2.19 -4.68
N VAL A 57 6.59 -1.73 -5.00
CA VAL A 57 7.25 -2.06 -6.28
C VAL A 57 7.47 -3.57 -6.42
N VAL A 58 8.00 -4.23 -5.39
CA VAL A 58 8.18 -5.68 -5.37
C VAL A 58 6.83 -6.40 -5.48
N GLY A 59 5.78 -5.88 -4.86
CA GLY A 59 4.42 -6.40 -4.98
C GLY A 59 3.86 -6.34 -6.39
N LEU A 60 4.07 -5.25 -7.12
CA LEU A 60 3.68 -5.13 -8.53
C LEU A 60 4.41 -6.16 -9.42
N ILE A 61 5.73 -6.28 -9.23
CA ILE A 61 6.53 -7.28 -9.95
C ILE A 61 6.05 -8.70 -9.61
N SER A 62 5.79 -8.96 -8.34
CA SER A 62 5.29 -10.24 -7.84
C SER A 62 3.98 -10.66 -8.54
N ILE A 63 3.00 -9.75 -8.64
CA ILE A 63 1.73 -10.01 -9.33
C ILE A 63 1.99 -10.34 -10.81
N ALA A 64 2.78 -9.56 -11.52
CA ALA A 64 3.07 -9.79 -12.92
C ALA A 64 3.72 -11.16 -13.17
N VAL A 65 4.69 -11.53 -12.32
CA VAL A 65 5.37 -12.83 -12.39
C VAL A 65 4.44 -13.98 -12.01
N SER A 66 3.65 -13.82 -10.94
CA SER A 66 2.70 -14.85 -10.46
C SER A 66 1.58 -15.10 -11.46
N LEU A 67 1.03 -14.05 -12.09
CA LEU A 67 0.04 -14.18 -13.17
C LEU A 67 0.64 -14.90 -14.38
N THR A 68 1.87 -14.58 -14.76
CA THR A 68 2.57 -15.27 -15.84
C THR A 68 2.79 -16.76 -15.50
N GLY A 69 3.18 -17.05 -14.27
CA GLY A 69 3.32 -18.40 -13.74
C GLY A 69 2.01 -19.17 -13.78
N LEU A 70 0.95 -18.57 -13.24
CA LEU A 70 -0.40 -19.14 -13.23
C LEU A 70 -0.90 -19.44 -14.66
N PHE A 71 -0.77 -18.50 -15.57
CA PHE A 71 -1.20 -18.67 -16.95
C PHE A 71 -0.46 -19.80 -17.67
N ARG A 72 0.86 -19.92 -17.46
CA ARG A 72 1.66 -21.02 -18.00
C ARG A 72 1.26 -22.36 -17.38
N THR A 73 0.98 -22.38 -16.08
CA THR A 73 0.56 -23.58 -15.36
C THR A 73 -0.78 -24.09 -15.86
N VAL A 74 -1.77 -23.20 -16.00
CA VAL A 74 -3.11 -23.55 -16.50
C VAL A 74 -3.04 -24.14 -17.91
N LYS A 75 -2.18 -23.58 -18.77
CA LYS A 75 -1.99 -24.12 -20.14
C LYS A 75 -1.31 -25.49 -20.19
N ARG A 76 -0.64 -25.93 -19.10
CA ARG A 76 0.09 -27.21 -19.02
C ARG A 76 -0.61 -28.26 -18.19
N LEU A 77 -1.85 -28.01 -17.77
CA LEU A 77 -2.63 -29.01 -17.02
C LEU A 77 -2.84 -30.28 -17.86
N PRO A 78 -2.81 -31.50 -17.21
CA PRO A 78 -2.85 -31.75 -15.77
C PRO A 78 -1.49 -31.91 -15.08
N SER A 79 -0.37 -31.81 -15.79
CA SER A 79 0.98 -32.15 -15.27
C SER A 79 1.55 -31.22 -14.22
N SER A 80 0.95 -30.04 -13.98
CA SER A 80 1.49 -29.01 -13.10
C SER A 80 0.52 -28.53 -12.00
N GLN A 81 -0.31 -29.44 -11.47
CA GLN A 81 -1.24 -29.10 -10.38
C GLN A 81 -0.53 -28.52 -9.15
N ARG A 82 0.69 -28.96 -8.85
CA ARG A 82 1.48 -28.42 -7.71
C ARG A 82 1.75 -26.92 -7.85
N ASP A 83 2.01 -26.46 -9.06
CA ASP A 83 2.30 -25.05 -9.31
C ASP A 83 1.06 -24.16 -9.02
N LEU A 84 -0.15 -24.69 -9.13
CA LEU A 84 -1.38 -23.95 -8.79
C LEU A 84 -1.46 -23.62 -7.31
N TRP A 85 -1.04 -24.55 -6.44
CA TRP A 85 -1.05 -24.32 -4.98
C TRP A 85 -0.16 -23.18 -4.52
N LEU A 86 0.86 -22.83 -5.29
CA LEU A 86 1.71 -21.66 -5.02
C LEU A 86 1.27 -20.43 -5.82
N SER A 87 0.84 -20.61 -7.07
CA SER A 87 0.48 -19.48 -7.94
C SER A 87 -0.78 -18.76 -7.50
N ILE A 88 -1.83 -19.53 -7.14
CA ILE A 88 -3.12 -18.94 -6.74
C ILE A 88 -2.98 -18.09 -5.47
N PRO A 89 -2.44 -18.62 -4.35
CA PRO A 89 -2.24 -17.82 -3.15
C PRO A 89 -1.35 -16.59 -3.41
N SER A 90 -0.29 -16.75 -4.21
CA SER A 90 0.62 -15.63 -4.51
C SER A 90 -0.09 -14.49 -5.25
N VAL A 91 -0.96 -14.82 -6.20
CA VAL A 91 -1.78 -13.82 -6.91
C VAL A 91 -2.78 -13.17 -5.97
N VAL A 92 -3.53 -13.96 -5.19
CA VAL A 92 -4.55 -13.44 -4.26
C VAL A 92 -3.92 -12.54 -3.19
N ILE A 93 -2.83 -12.99 -2.56
CA ILE A 93 -2.11 -12.22 -1.55
C ILE A 93 -1.54 -10.96 -2.19
N GLY A 94 -0.92 -11.06 -3.38
CA GLY A 94 -0.35 -9.92 -4.08
C GLY A 94 -1.39 -8.82 -4.35
N PHE A 95 -2.56 -9.15 -4.86
CA PHE A 95 -3.65 -8.19 -5.05
C PHE A 95 -4.16 -7.63 -3.72
N GLY A 96 -4.32 -8.47 -2.69
CA GLY A 96 -4.72 -8.05 -1.35
C GLY A 96 -3.74 -7.04 -0.76
N LEU A 97 -2.44 -7.28 -0.87
CA LEU A 97 -1.40 -6.37 -0.38
C LEU A 97 -1.43 -5.01 -1.09
N LEU A 98 -1.63 -5.00 -2.41
CA LEU A 98 -1.67 -3.75 -3.18
C LEU A 98 -3.00 -3.00 -3.05
N SER A 99 -4.07 -3.63 -2.58
CA SER A 99 -5.33 -2.94 -2.29
C SER A 99 -5.17 -1.87 -1.20
N ILE A 100 -4.25 -2.07 -0.25
CA ILE A 100 -3.97 -1.11 0.83
C ILE A 100 -3.42 0.21 0.27
N PRO A 101 -2.25 0.26 -0.42
CA PRO A 101 -1.77 1.51 -1.00
C PRO A 101 -2.71 2.08 -2.06
N ALA A 102 -3.40 1.24 -2.83
CA ALA A 102 -4.39 1.69 -3.80
C ALA A 102 -5.56 2.43 -3.15
N SER A 103 -6.03 1.99 -1.98
CA SER A 103 -7.11 2.67 -1.25
C SER A 103 -6.73 4.09 -0.82
N PHE A 104 -5.45 4.34 -0.46
CA PHE A 104 -4.97 5.69 -0.16
C PHE A 104 -4.97 6.58 -1.40
N VAL A 105 -4.55 6.06 -2.55
CA VAL A 105 -4.55 6.83 -3.81
C VAL A 105 -5.97 7.14 -4.27
N LEU A 106 -6.88 6.16 -4.18
CA LEU A 106 -8.27 6.33 -4.57
C LEU A 106 -9.06 7.19 -3.58
N GLY A 107 -8.70 7.15 -2.29
CA GLY A 107 -9.28 7.98 -1.23
C GLY A 107 -8.74 9.42 -1.19
N ALA A 108 -7.69 9.73 -1.97
CA ALA A 108 -7.08 11.06 -2.03
C ALA A 108 -7.93 12.11 -2.79
N SER A 109 -9.22 11.84 -3.01
CA SER A 109 -10.17 12.82 -3.56
C SER A 109 -10.55 13.91 -2.56
N ALA A 110 -10.21 13.75 -1.28
CA ALA A 110 -10.35 14.82 -0.30
C ALA A 110 -9.37 15.97 -0.64
N PRO A 111 -9.85 17.23 -0.68
CA PRO A 111 -8.97 18.36 -0.93
C PRO A 111 -7.88 18.42 0.15
N PRO A 112 -6.65 18.86 -0.17
CA PRO A 112 -5.56 18.99 0.79
C PRO A 112 -5.80 20.19 1.71
N ILE A 113 -6.82 20.07 2.56
CA ILE A 113 -7.19 21.09 3.55
C ILE A 113 -6.50 20.69 4.84
N HIS A 114 -5.56 21.50 5.30
CA HIS A 114 -4.81 21.27 6.52
C HIS A 114 -5.55 21.73 7.77
N ASP A 115 -6.40 22.77 7.61
CA ASP A 115 -7.16 23.36 8.70
C ASP A 115 -8.64 23.40 8.35
N ILE A 116 -9.46 22.71 9.13
CA ILE A 116 -10.91 22.76 9.02
C ILE A 116 -11.46 23.54 10.20
N THR A 117 -12.19 24.61 9.92
CA THR A 117 -12.87 25.40 10.94
C THR A 117 -14.38 25.43 10.72
N THR A 118 -15.15 25.41 11.79
CA THR A 118 -16.60 25.57 11.74
C THR A 118 -17.01 27.03 11.56
N ASP A 119 -16.15 27.98 11.99
CA ASP A 119 -16.34 29.40 11.75
C ASP A 119 -15.38 29.90 10.68
N MET A 120 -15.88 29.99 9.45
CA MET A 120 -15.12 30.41 8.28
C MET A 120 -15.06 31.95 8.11
N VAL A 121 -15.84 32.68 8.91
CA VAL A 121 -15.89 34.16 8.86
C VAL A 121 -14.91 34.76 9.88
N ASN A 122 -14.84 34.15 11.07
CA ASN A 122 -13.97 34.58 12.15
C ASN A 122 -13.23 33.37 12.74
N PRO A 123 -12.27 32.79 12.01
CA PRO A 123 -11.58 31.59 12.46
C PRO A 123 -10.79 31.85 13.75
N PRO A 124 -10.78 30.86 14.67
CA PRO A 124 -10.07 31.00 15.94
C PRO A 124 -8.56 31.19 15.72
N GLN A 125 -7.97 32.13 16.42
CA GLN A 125 -6.53 32.38 16.33
C GLN A 125 -5.77 31.49 17.33
N PHE A 126 -4.69 30.88 16.86
CA PHE A 126 -3.77 30.12 17.70
C PHE A 126 -2.80 31.08 18.41
N LEU A 127 -3.12 31.47 19.64
CA LEU A 127 -2.32 32.46 20.37
C LEU A 127 -1.14 31.85 21.14
N SER A 128 -1.31 30.60 21.64
CA SER A 128 -0.34 30.00 22.56
C SER A 128 0.53 28.91 21.92
N VAL A 129 0.07 28.26 20.84
CA VAL A 129 0.72 27.10 20.23
C VAL A 129 1.68 27.50 19.11
N VAL A 130 1.42 28.62 18.43
CA VAL A 130 2.22 29.13 17.32
C VAL A 130 3.72 29.31 17.63
N PRO A 131 4.11 29.82 18.81
CA PRO A 131 5.52 29.96 19.12
C PRO A 131 6.28 28.65 19.31
N LEU A 132 5.58 27.52 19.55
CA LEU A 132 6.17 26.25 19.88
C LEU A 132 6.34 25.32 18.64
N HIS A 133 5.73 25.67 17.51
CA HIS A 133 5.70 24.82 16.31
C HIS A 133 6.33 25.55 15.11
N THR A 134 7.64 25.61 15.06
CA THR A 134 8.40 25.93 13.87
C THR A 134 9.02 24.62 13.35
N PRO A 135 8.85 24.22 12.07
CA PRO A 135 8.58 25.01 10.87
C PRO A 135 7.14 25.04 10.37
N ASN A 136 6.20 24.30 10.96
CA ASN A 136 4.82 24.28 10.48
C ASN A 136 4.08 25.51 11.02
N ARG A 137 3.79 26.47 10.15
CA ARG A 137 2.94 27.61 10.50
C ARG A 137 1.51 27.13 10.72
N THR A 138 1.02 27.22 11.94
CA THR A 138 -0.39 27.08 12.29
C THR A 138 -1.11 28.40 12.02
N VAL A 139 -1.21 28.78 10.76
CA VAL A 139 -1.95 29.98 10.34
C VAL A 139 -3.08 29.51 9.43
N TYR A 140 -4.30 29.87 9.78
CA TYR A 140 -5.43 29.66 8.88
C TYR A 140 -5.22 30.46 7.59
N GLU A 141 -5.18 29.74 6.46
CA GLU A 141 -4.80 30.32 5.16
C GLU A 141 -5.91 31.18 4.50
N GLY A 142 -6.96 31.52 5.26
CA GLY A 142 -7.95 32.50 4.86
C GLY A 142 -8.96 32.00 3.81
N GLU A 143 -9.37 32.92 2.93
CA GLU A 143 -10.53 32.72 2.06
C GLU A 143 -10.34 31.61 1.01
N THR A 144 -9.10 31.32 0.61
CA THR A 144 -8.80 30.24 -0.34
C THR A 144 -9.17 28.87 0.25
N ILE A 145 -8.79 28.64 1.50
CA ILE A 145 -9.12 27.38 2.19
C ILE A 145 -10.60 27.33 2.57
N SER A 146 -11.19 28.43 3.00
CA SER A 146 -12.64 28.43 3.32
C SER A 146 -13.50 28.21 2.10
N SER A 147 -13.11 28.67 0.90
CA SER A 147 -13.83 28.35 -0.33
C SER A 147 -13.72 26.87 -0.71
N GLN A 148 -12.55 26.26 -0.58
CA GLN A 148 -12.34 24.83 -0.80
C GLN A 148 -13.10 23.99 0.23
N GLN A 149 -13.09 24.38 1.49
CA GLN A 149 -13.82 23.73 2.56
C GLN A 149 -15.34 23.75 2.31
N ARG A 150 -15.90 24.92 1.96
CA ARG A 150 -17.34 25.03 1.62
C ARG A 150 -17.74 24.16 0.43
N HIS A 151 -16.86 24.06 -0.56
CA HIS A 151 -17.12 23.21 -1.72
C HIS A 151 -17.06 21.70 -1.39
N ALA A 152 -16.09 21.30 -0.55
CA ALA A 152 -15.89 19.91 -0.18
C ALA A 152 -16.88 19.42 0.90
N TYR A 153 -17.30 20.31 1.80
CA TYR A 153 -18.13 20.01 2.97
C TYR A 153 -19.24 21.05 3.13
N PRO A 154 -20.26 21.06 2.23
CA PRO A 154 -21.29 22.08 2.23
C PRO A 154 -22.18 22.10 3.47
N ASP A 155 -22.22 20.97 4.21
CA ASP A 155 -23.10 20.78 5.38
C ASP A 155 -22.46 21.27 6.69
N ILE A 156 -21.20 21.73 6.68
CA ILE A 156 -20.56 22.29 7.88
C ILE A 156 -21.17 23.67 8.18
N GLN A 157 -21.82 23.77 9.35
CA GLN A 157 -22.36 25.03 9.87
C GLN A 157 -21.56 25.50 11.08
N PRO A 158 -21.49 26.83 11.33
CA PRO A 158 -20.88 27.37 12.53
C PRO A 158 -21.59 26.82 13.78
N THR A 159 -20.81 26.30 14.71
CA THR A 159 -21.32 25.92 16.03
C THR A 159 -21.37 27.19 16.88
N ILE A 160 -22.59 27.58 17.26
CA ILE A 160 -22.84 28.72 18.17
C ILE A 160 -22.59 28.30 19.60
#